data_d51d8acdcb481f4f040a1c43d53b97fd
#
_entry.id   d51d8acdcb481f4f040a1c43d53b97fd
#
_cell.length_a   1.000
_cell.length_b   1.000
_cell.length_c   1.000
_cell.angle_alpha   90.00
_cell.angle_beta   90.00
_cell.angle_gamma   90.00
#
_symmetry.space_group_name_H-M   'P 1'
#
loop_
_entity.id
_entity.type
_entity.pdbx_description
1 polymer ?
#
loop_
_entity_poly.entity_id
_entity_poly.type
_entity_poly.pdbx_seq_one_letter_code
_entity_poly.pdbx_strand_id
1 'polypeptide(L)'
;MKKLILLLLFIPLLSFGQTLPKKISETEFSIGKSIKIESKILDEIRDLNIYLPLNYSSSSLKTYPVVYLLDGSKDEDFIHISGIVQFGSFSWINMLPESIVVGIGNVDRKRDFTSPSQNKLDQKEFPNSGKSDKFIRFLQNEVQKYVESNYRTNNIKTIIGQSLGGLLATE
;
A
#
# COMPACT_ATOMS: atom_id res chain seq x y z
N MET A 1 -16.54 24.30 67.47
CA MET A 1 -16.31 24.43 66.02
C MET A 1 -15.07 23.68 65.50
N LYS A 2 -13.96 23.57 66.24
CA LYS A 2 -12.74 22.85 65.79
C LYS A 2 -12.90 21.32 65.65
N LYS A 3 -13.86 20.70 66.38
CA LYS A 3 -14.07 19.22 66.27
C LYS A 3 -14.90 18.77 65.06
N LEU A 4 -15.66 19.68 64.45
CA LEU A 4 -16.48 19.34 63.26
C LEU A 4 -15.63 19.30 61.95
N ILE A 5 -14.56 20.07 61.91
CA ILE A 5 -13.63 20.12 60.76
C ILE A 5 -12.80 18.84 60.67
N LEU A 6 -12.50 18.21 61.82
CA LEU A 6 -11.75 16.94 61.84
C LEU A 6 -12.56 15.74 61.34
N LEU A 7 -13.90 15.81 61.48
CA LEU A 7 -14.79 14.72 60.98
C LEU A 7 -14.95 14.74 59.48
N LEU A 8 -14.81 15.91 58.83
CA LEU A 8 -14.87 16.05 57.36
C LEU A 8 -13.62 15.51 56.64
N LEU A 9 -12.49 15.40 57.34
CA LEU A 9 -11.25 14.82 56.82
C LEU A 9 -11.24 13.28 56.77
N PHE A 10 -12.23 12.64 57.38
CA PHE A 10 -12.41 11.18 57.39
C PHE A 10 -13.55 10.68 56.50
N ILE A 11 -14.06 11.50 55.56
CA ILE A 11 -14.94 10.97 54.53
C ILE A 11 -14.02 10.16 53.59
N PRO A 12 -14.11 8.80 53.59
CA PRO A 12 -13.36 8.05 52.64
C PRO A 12 -13.83 8.49 51.25
N LEU A 13 -12.90 8.97 50.43
CA LEU A 13 -13.11 9.13 49.02
C LEU A 13 -13.42 7.72 48.50
N LEU A 14 -14.70 7.34 48.47
CA LEU A 14 -15.17 6.17 47.76
C LEU A 14 -14.93 6.43 46.28
N SER A 15 -13.69 6.23 45.89
CA SER A 15 -13.35 6.09 44.50
C SER A 15 -14.09 4.87 43.98
N PHE A 16 -15.21 5.09 43.30
CA PHE A 16 -15.81 4.07 42.47
C PHE A 16 -14.81 3.79 41.35
N GLY A 17 -13.92 2.83 41.62
CA GLY A 17 -12.99 2.36 40.64
C GLY A 17 -13.82 1.83 39.44
N GLN A 18 -13.80 2.58 38.34
CA GLN A 18 -14.39 2.08 37.10
C GLN A 18 -13.68 0.78 36.77
N THR A 19 -14.43 -0.31 36.73
CA THR A 19 -13.91 -1.58 36.26
C THR A 19 -13.66 -1.43 34.76
N LEU A 20 -12.39 -1.32 34.38
CA LEU A 20 -12.01 -1.28 32.98
C LEU A 20 -12.37 -2.63 32.33
N PRO A 21 -12.81 -2.59 31.05
CA PRO A 21 -13.10 -3.81 30.33
C PRO A 21 -11.84 -4.69 30.24
N LYS A 22 -12.02 -5.99 30.43
CA LYS A 22 -10.93 -6.96 30.32
C LYS A 22 -10.73 -7.34 28.85
N LYS A 23 -9.50 -7.26 28.34
CA LYS A 23 -9.14 -7.81 27.04
C LYS A 23 -9.35 -9.31 27.02
N ILE A 24 -10.17 -9.82 26.09
CA ILE A 24 -10.51 -11.25 25.95
C ILE A 24 -9.58 -11.92 24.95
N SER A 25 -9.31 -11.26 23.82
CA SER A 25 -8.44 -11.79 22.76
C SER A 25 -7.78 -10.65 21.96
N GLU A 26 -6.76 -10.99 21.23
CA GLU A 26 -6.10 -10.13 20.24
C GLU A 26 -5.72 -10.98 19.03
N THR A 27 -5.94 -10.46 17.85
CA THR A 27 -5.54 -11.08 16.59
C THR A 27 -4.92 -10.01 15.70
N GLU A 28 -3.98 -10.43 14.85
CA GLU A 28 -3.39 -9.51 13.86
C GLU A 28 -4.44 -9.12 12.82
N PHE A 29 -4.42 -7.86 12.43
CA PHE A 29 -5.21 -7.33 11.34
C PHE A 29 -4.28 -7.02 10.15
N SER A 30 -4.34 -7.88 9.11
CA SER A 30 -3.52 -7.72 7.90
C SER A 30 -4.35 -7.14 6.77
N ILE A 31 -3.86 -6.06 6.13
CA ILE A 31 -4.44 -5.46 4.93
C ILE A 31 -3.91 -6.08 3.65
N GLY A 32 -2.76 -6.75 3.69
CA GLY A 32 -2.12 -7.33 2.51
C GLY A 32 -0.89 -8.16 2.84
N LYS A 33 -0.11 -8.47 1.80
CA LYS A 33 1.15 -9.22 1.92
C LYS A 33 2.27 -8.46 1.23
N SER A 34 3.45 -8.41 1.86
CA SER A 34 4.69 -7.98 1.19
C SER A 34 5.44 -9.20 0.68
N ILE A 35 5.87 -9.15 -0.57
CA ILE A 35 6.69 -10.16 -1.22
C ILE A 35 7.93 -9.52 -1.82
N LYS A 36 9.00 -10.28 -1.93
CA LYS A 36 10.23 -9.88 -2.62
C LYS A 36 10.36 -10.67 -3.91
N ILE A 37 10.62 -9.97 -5.00
CA ILE A 37 10.93 -10.58 -6.29
C ILE A 37 12.33 -10.17 -6.73
N GLU A 38 13.04 -11.11 -7.34
CA GLU A 38 14.32 -10.84 -8.00
C GLU A 38 14.05 -10.41 -9.44
N SER A 39 14.36 -9.17 -9.77
CA SER A 39 14.23 -8.63 -11.12
C SER A 39 15.51 -8.89 -11.92
N LYS A 40 15.41 -9.65 -12.99
CA LYS A 40 16.49 -9.83 -13.97
C LYS A 40 16.69 -8.59 -14.85
N ILE A 41 15.59 -7.87 -15.12
CA ILE A 41 15.63 -6.66 -15.93
C ILE A 41 16.35 -5.54 -15.17
N LEU A 42 16.06 -5.36 -13.89
CA LEU A 42 16.66 -4.31 -13.06
C LEU A 42 17.99 -4.75 -12.43
N ASP A 43 18.22 -6.07 -12.31
CA ASP A 43 19.35 -6.69 -11.62
C ASP A 43 19.36 -6.33 -10.11
N GLU A 44 18.16 -6.42 -9.49
CA GLU A 44 17.98 -6.09 -8.08
C GLU A 44 16.72 -6.75 -7.50
N ILE A 45 16.61 -6.80 -6.16
CA ILE A 45 15.42 -7.26 -5.46
C ILE A 45 14.42 -6.11 -5.34
N ARG A 46 13.14 -6.41 -5.60
CA ARG A 46 12.02 -5.47 -5.49
C ARG A 46 10.96 -5.97 -4.52
N ASP A 47 10.45 -5.05 -3.72
CA ASP A 47 9.31 -5.29 -2.85
C ASP A 47 8.01 -5.01 -3.61
N LEU A 48 7.08 -5.97 -3.54
CA LEU A 48 5.71 -5.80 -4.00
C LEU A 48 4.76 -5.99 -2.82
N ASN A 49 3.83 -5.05 -2.64
CA ASN A 49 2.77 -5.16 -1.67
C ASN A 49 1.47 -5.53 -2.37
N ILE A 50 0.81 -6.58 -1.90
CA ILE A 50 -0.37 -7.15 -2.57
C ILE A 50 -1.57 -7.04 -1.64
N TYR A 51 -2.59 -6.29 -2.05
CA TYR A 51 -3.93 -6.30 -1.47
C TYR A 51 -4.85 -7.17 -2.34
N LEU A 52 -5.63 -8.02 -1.70
CA LEU A 52 -6.66 -8.83 -2.34
C LEU A 52 -8.04 -8.43 -1.81
N PRO A 53 -9.08 -8.41 -2.67
CA PRO A 53 -10.45 -8.16 -2.24
C PRO A 53 -10.90 -9.11 -1.12
N LEU A 54 -11.80 -8.66 -0.24
CA LEU A 54 -12.27 -9.44 0.93
C LEU A 54 -12.75 -10.85 0.58
N ASN A 55 -13.40 -11.00 -0.58
CA ASN A 55 -13.97 -12.27 -1.04
C ASN A 55 -13.06 -12.98 -2.05
N TYR A 56 -11.78 -12.60 -2.12
CA TYR A 56 -10.84 -13.26 -3.03
C TYR A 56 -10.63 -14.72 -2.65
N SER A 57 -10.77 -15.61 -3.63
CA SER A 57 -10.43 -17.02 -3.50
C SER A 57 -9.65 -17.48 -4.72
N SER A 58 -8.51 -18.13 -4.50
CA SER A 58 -7.68 -18.69 -5.58
C SER A 58 -8.38 -19.83 -6.32
N SER A 59 -9.36 -20.49 -5.71
CA SER A 59 -10.15 -21.58 -6.31
C SER A 59 -11.42 -21.09 -7.03
N SER A 60 -11.77 -19.80 -6.92
CA SER A 60 -12.92 -19.23 -7.62
C SER A 60 -12.63 -19.01 -9.11
N LEU A 61 -13.69 -19.03 -9.93
CA LEU A 61 -13.61 -18.63 -11.35
C LEU A 61 -13.64 -17.12 -11.52
N LYS A 62 -13.99 -16.35 -10.47
CA LYS A 62 -14.01 -14.89 -10.52
C LYS A 62 -12.62 -14.35 -10.76
N THR A 63 -12.51 -13.38 -11.65
CA THR A 63 -11.27 -12.66 -11.96
C THR A 63 -11.44 -11.17 -11.62
N TYR A 64 -10.33 -10.49 -11.38
CA TYR A 64 -10.31 -9.14 -10.84
C TYR A 64 -9.44 -8.20 -11.69
N PRO A 65 -9.84 -6.92 -11.86
CA PRO A 65 -8.93 -5.90 -12.35
C PRO A 65 -7.73 -5.74 -11.43
N VAL A 66 -6.63 -5.24 -11.99
CA VAL A 66 -5.39 -4.99 -11.23
C VAL A 66 -5.05 -3.51 -11.25
N VAL A 67 -4.82 -2.95 -10.08
CA VAL A 67 -4.28 -1.60 -9.89
C VAL A 67 -2.81 -1.73 -9.54
N TYR A 68 -1.93 -1.26 -10.43
CA TYR A 68 -0.50 -1.14 -10.18
C TYR A 68 -0.22 0.24 -9.60
N LEU A 69 0.30 0.28 -8.38
CA LEU A 69 0.55 1.51 -7.64
C LEU A 69 2.05 1.78 -7.57
N LEU A 70 2.48 2.86 -8.19
CA LEU A 70 3.82 3.42 -8.01
C LEU A 70 3.90 4.11 -6.64
N ASP A 71 5.10 4.22 -6.08
CA ASP A 71 5.27 4.67 -4.68
C ASP A 71 4.44 3.81 -3.71
N GLY A 72 4.39 2.49 -3.98
CA GLY A 72 3.48 1.54 -3.35
C GLY A 72 4.07 0.80 -2.15
N SER A 73 5.04 1.37 -1.43
CA SER A 73 5.55 0.80 -0.18
C SER A 73 4.49 0.87 0.92
N LYS A 74 4.61 0.00 1.92
CA LYS A 74 3.65 -0.07 3.04
C LYS A 74 3.57 1.21 3.88
N ASP A 75 4.64 1.98 3.88
CA ASP A 75 4.84 3.27 4.55
C ASP A 75 4.69 4.47 3.60
N GLU A 76 4.28 4.22 2.35
CA GLU A 76 3.90 5.21 1.34
C GLU A 76 2.39 5.09 1.04
N ASP A 77 2.00 5.08 -0.24
CA ASP A 77 0.59 5.17 -0.65
C ASP A 77 -0.17 3.83 -0.63
N PHE A 78 0.47 2.69 -0.34
CA PHE A 78 -0.17 1.38 -0.46
C PHE A 78 -1.41 1.21 0.41
N ILE A 79 -1.32 1.58 1.70
CA ILE A 79 -2.45 1.43 2.64
C ILE A 79 -3.60 2.35 2.25
N HIS A 80 -3.28 3.59 1.87
CA HIS A 80 -4.25 4.58 1.45
C HIS A 80 -5.05 4.13 0.21
N ILE A 81 -4.36 3.77 -0.86
CA ILE A 81 -5.01 3.34 -2.12
C ILE A 81 -5.76 2.02 -1.95
N SER A 82 -5.20 1.05 -1.21
CA SER A 82 -5.91 -0.19 -0.90
C SER A 82 -7.20 0.07 -0.12
N GLY A 83 -7.20 1.02 0.82
CA GLY A 83 -8.39 1.43 1.55
C GLY A 83 -9.44 2.09 0.66
N ILE A 84 -9.04 2.95 -0.29
CA ILE A 84 -9.94 3.55 -1.28
C ILE A 84 -10.58 2.48 -2.17
N VAL A 85 -9.78 1.53 -2.67
CA VAL A 85 -10.27 0.43 -3.51
C VAL A 85 -11.23 -0.46 -2.72
N GLN A 86 -10.89 -0.81 -1.49
CA GLN A 86 -11.77 -1.58 -0.61
C GLN A 86 -13.11 -0.87 -0.38
N PHE A 87 -13.08 0.37 0.07
CA PHE A 87 -14.29 1.15 0.37
C PHE A 87 -15.14 1.36 -0.86
N GLY A 88 -14.52 1.78 -1.98
CA GLY A 88 -15.23 2.03 -3.25
C GLY A 88 -15.89 0.79 -3.84
N SER A 89 -15.41 -0.42 -3.46
CA SER A 89 -15.93 -1.70 -3.96
C SER A 89 -17.06 -2.30 -3.11
N PHE A 90 -17.41 -1.70 -1.96
CA PHE A 90 -18.55 -2.18 -1.19
C PHE A 90 -19.85 -2.07 -1.99
N SER A 91 -20.73 -3.07 -1.88
CA SER A 91 -21.96 -3.17 -2.68
C SER A 91 -22.88 -1.98 -2.54
N TRP A 92 -22.87 -1.28 -1.40
CA TRP A 92 -23.64 -0.06 -1.15
C TRP A 92 -22.96 1.24 -1.60
N ILE A 93 -21.65 1.19 -1.91
CA ILE A 93 -20.89 2.31 -2.51
C ILE A 93 -20.85 2.15 -4.02
N ASN A 94 -20.43 0.97 -4.50
CA ASN A 94 -20.41 0.57 -5.91
C ASN A 94 -19.77 1.61 -6.87
N MET A 95 -18.68 2.24 -6.43
CA MET A 95 -17.93 3.24 -7.21
C MET A 95 -16.76 2.63 -7.95
N LEU A 96 -16.20 1.53 -7.43
CA LEU A 96 -15.06 0.83 -8.00
C LEU A 96 -15.35 -0.68 -8.04
N PRO A 97 -14.83 -1.41 -9.02
CA PRO A 97 -14.86 -2.86 -8.98
C PRO A 97 -13.93 -3.40 -7.89
N GLU A 98 -14.27 -4.54 -7.31
CA GLU A 98 -13.31 -5.28 -6.47
C GLU A 98 -12.04 -5.53 -7.29
N SER A 99 -10.91 -5.03 -6.82
CA SER A 99 -9.64 -5.04 -7.56
C SER A 99 -8.49 -5.53 -6.67
N ILE A 100 -7.52 -6.17 -7.32
CA ILE A 100 -6.22 -6.47 -6.71
C ILE A 100 -5.39 -5.18 -6.76
N VAL A 101 -4.74 -4.78 -5.66
CA VAL A 101 -3.77 -3.69 -5.68
C VAL A 101 -2.38 -4.26 -5.54
N VAL A 102 -1.48 -3.85 -6.44
CA VAL A 102 -0.08 -4.23 -6.46
C VAL A 102 0.75 -2.98 -6.29
N GLY A 103 1.22 -2.73 -5.07
CA GLY A 103 2.11 -1.64 -4.76
C GLY A 103 3.56 -2.01 -5.08
N ILE A 104 4.25 -1.18 -5.86
CA ILE A 104 5.65 -1.37 -6.24
C ILE A 104 6.50 -0.46 -5.34
N GLY A 105 7.33 -1.08 -4.50
CA GLY A 105 8.25 -0.36 -3.62
C GLY A 105 9.39 0.30 -4.37
N ASN A 106 9.81 1.49 -3.92
CA ASN A 106 10.92 2.22 -4.49
C ASN A 106 12.27 1.67 -4.03
N VAL A 107 13.27 1.74 -4.93
CA VAL A 107 14.69 1.59 -4.63
C VAL A 107 15.42 2.90 -4.97
N ASP A 108 15.30 3.35 -6.22
CA ASP A 108 15.78 4.66 -6.66
C ASP A 108 14.72 5.30 -7.55
N ARG A 109 13.86 6.12 -6.93
CA ARG A 109 12.70 6.72 -7.56
C ARG A 109 13.06 7.63 -8.74
N LYS A 110 14.17 8.41 -8.64
CA LYS A 110 14.60 9.28 -9.74
C LYS A 110 15.14 8.47 -10.90
N ARG A 111 15.90 7.42 -10.61
CA ARG A 111 16.40 6.50 -11.64
C ARG A 111 15.25 5.87 -12.43
N ASP A 112 14.26 5.38 -11.70
CA ASP A 112 13.22 4.50 -12.23
C ASP A 112 12.07 5.27 -12.91
N PHE A 113 11.80 6.52 -12.47
CA PHE A 113 10.61 7.26 -12.89
C PHE A 113 10.91 8.42 -13.84
N THR A 114 12.15 8.55 -14.30
CA THR A 114 12.50 9.62 -15.26
C THR A 114 13.12 9.06 -16.52
N SER A 115 12.79 9.68 -17.64
CA SER A 115 13.48 9.51 -18.92
C SER A 115 14.83 10.24 -18.93
N PRO A 116 15.75 9.86 -19.84
CA PRO A 116 17.06 10.50 -19.92
C PRO A 116 16.97 12.02 -20.18
N SER A 117 17.57 12.81 -19.28
CA SER A 117 17.63 14.27 -19.46
C SER A 117 18.74 14.68 -20.44
N GLN A 118 18.47 15.68 -21.30
CA GLN A 118 19.46 16.34 -22.15
C GLN A 118 20.12 17.52 -21.43
N ASN A 119 19.63 17.91 -20.25
CA ASN A 119 20.18 19.02 -19.48
C ASN A 119 21.45 18.56 -18.75
N LYS A 120 22.57 19.24 -18.99
CA LYS A 120 23.84 18.92 -18.34
C LYS A 120 23.83 19.10 -16.83
N LEU A 121 23.01 20.01 -16.32
CA LEU A 121 22.87 20.22 -14.89
C LEU A 121 22.18 19.01 -14.23
N ASP A 122 21.08 18.55 -14.81
CA ASP A 122 20.37 17.35 -14.31
C ASP A 122 21.28 16.12 -14.36
N GLN A 123 22.03 15.93 -15.45
CA GLN A 123 22.98 14.83 -15.58
C GLN A 123 24.07 14.86 -14.50
N LYS A 124 24.49 16.06 -14.09
CA LYS A 124 25.48 16.25 -13.03
C LYS A 124 24.87 16.02 -11.63
N GLU A 125 23.68 16.54 -11.39
CA GLU A 125 23.02 16.46 -10.07
C GLU A 125 22.37 15.09 -9.82
N PHE A 126 21.89 14.44 -10.89
CA PHE A 126 21.19 13.15 -10.82
C PHE A 126 21.79 12.12 -11.79
N PRO A 127 23.06 11.71 -11.61
CA PRO A 127 23.78 10.89 -12.59
C PRO A 127 23.17 9.51 -12.81
N ASN A 128 22.38 9.01 -11.87
CA ASN A 128 21.71 7.71 -11.96
C ASN A 128 20.30 7.78 -12.56
N SER A 129 19.71 8.97 -12.78
CA SER A 129 18.38 9.16 -13.32
C SER A 129 18.24 8.70 -14.77
N GLY A 130 17.00 8.66 -15.28
CA GLY A 130 16.76 8.48 -16.71
C GLY A 130 16.71 7.03 -17.18
N LYS A 131 16.17 6.11 -16.36
CA LYS A 131 16.03 4.69 -16.73
C LYS A 131 14.58 4.22 -16.70
N SER A 132 13.63 5.10 -16.95
CA SER A 132 12.20 4.78 -16.98
C SER A 132 11.86 3.66 -17.97
N ASP A 133 12.49 3.63 -19.13
CA ASP A 133 12.31 2.58 -20.12
C ASP A 133 12.62 1.16 -19.57
N LYS A 134 13.68 1.07 -18.76
CA LYS A 134 14.07 -0.17 -18.10
C LYS A 134 13.05 -0.57 -17.03
N PHE A 135 12.55 0.40 -16.28
CA PHE A 135 11.54 0.19 -15.26
C PHE A 135 10.17 -0.18 -15.87
N ILE A 136 9.76 0.44 -16.97
CA ILE A 136 8.55 0.07 -17.70
C ILE A 136 8.63 -1.38 -18.19
N ARG A 137 9.78 -1.80 -18.74
CA ARG A 137 9.98 -3.22 -19.12
C ARG A 137 9.90 -4.16 -17.92
N PHE A 138 10.42 -3.77 -16.77
CA PHE A 138 10.26 -4.53 -15.52
C PHE A 138 8.79 -4.69 -15.16
N LEU A 139 8.01 -3.60 -15.18
CA LEU A 139 6.57 -3.64 -14.90
C LEU A 139 5.84 -4.58 -15.86
N GLN A 140 6.10 -4.46 -17.17
CA GLN A 140 5.41 -5.25 -18.20
C GLN A 140 5.82 -6.73 -18.21
N ASN A 141 7.12 -7.01 -18.10
CA ASN A 141 7.65 -8.33 -18.38
C ASN A 141 7.91 -9.17 -17.13
N GLU A 142 7.97 -8.57 -15.95
CA GLU A 142 8.20 -9.28 -14.70
C GLU A 142 7.03 -9.11 -13.74
N VAL A 143 6.68 -7.86 -13.35
CA VAL A 143 5.61 -7.64 -12.35
C VAL A 143 4.26 -8.13 -12.86
N GLN A 144 3.83 -7.69 -14.05
CA GLN A 144 2.52 -8.10 -14.59
C GLN A 144 2.45 -9.62 -14.78
N LYS A 145 3.49 -10.23 -15.34
CA LYS A 145 3.52 -11.69 -15.53
C LYS A 145 3.50 -12.45 -14.21
N TYR A 146 4.21 -11.95 -13.19
CA TYR A 146 4.16 -12.54 -11.86
C TYR A 146 2.74 -12.49 -11.28
N VAL A 147 2.10 -11.34 -11.38
CA VAL A 147 0.74 -11.13 -10.85
C VAL A 147 -0.27 -12.01 -11.59
N GLU A 148 -0.22 -12.05 -12.90
CA GLU A 148 -1.10 -12.88 -13.75
C GLU A 148 -0.92 -14.39 -13.50
N SER A 149 0.29 -14.82 -13.17
CA SER A 149 0.57 -16.24 -12.89
C SER A 149 0.16 -16.68 -11.48
N ASN A 150 0.06 -15.74 -10.53
CA ASN A 150 -0.17 -16.07 -9.12
C ASN A 150 -1.56 -15.67 -8.61
N TYR A 151 -2.27 -14.80 -9.34
CA TYR A 151 -3.56 -14.26 -8.91
C TYR A 151 -4.62 -14.36 -10.01
N ARG A 152 -5.88 -14.33 -9.61
CA ARG A 152 -7.05 -14.38 -10.51
C ARG A 152 -7.30 -13.01 -11.13
N THR A 153 -6.55 -12.66 -12.15
CA THR A 153 -6.64 -11.37 -12.83
C THR A 153 -7.52 -11.44 -14.07
N ASN A 154 -8.07 -10.31 -14.47
CA ASN A 154 -8.66 -10.09 -15.80
C ASN A 154 -7.77 -9.15 -16.64
N ASN A 155 -8.24 -8.75 -17.82
CA ASN A 155 -7.45 -7.90 -18.73
C ASN A 155 -7.48 -6.39 -18.38
N ILE A 156 -8.20 -5.99 -17.34
CA ILE A 156 -8.29 -4.58 -16.93
C ILE A 156 -7.13 -4.26 -16.00
N LYS A 157 -6.28 -3.34 -16.44
CA LYS A 157 -5.09 -2.88 -15.70
C LYS A 157 -5.15 -1.37 -15.57
N THR A 158 -4.90 -0.88 -14.38
CA THR A 158 -4.80 0.55 -14.07
C THR A 158 -3.45 0.80 -13.44
N ILE A 159 -2.76 1.87 -13.84
CA ILE A 159 -1.57 2.36 -13.15
C ILE A 159 -1.92 3.64 -12.41
N ILE A 160 -1.44 3.77 -11.18
CA ILE A 160 -1.58 4.96 -10.35
C ILE A 160 -0.19 5.43 -9.95
N GLY A 161 0.05 6.72 -10.10
CA GLY A 161 1.28 7.36 -9.66
C GLY A 161 1.05 8.83 -9.29
N GLN A 162 1.82 9.32 -8.34
CA GLN A 162 1.80 10.70 -7.88
C GLN A 162 3.11 11.41 -8.26
N SER A 163 3.04 12.69 -8.64
CA SER A 163 4.24 13.50 -8.97
C SER A 163 5.11 12.81 -10.03
N LEU A 164 6.33 12.41 -9.69
CA LEU A 164 7.24 11.69 -10.58
C LEU A 164 6.68 10.34 -11.03
N GLY A 165 5.93 9.64 -10.13
CA GLY A 165 5.19 8.43 -10.50
C GLY A 165 4.07 8.70 -11.48
N GLY A 166 3.40 9.87 -11.38
CA GLY A 166 2.43 10.34 -12.38
C GLY A 166 3.08 10.61 -13.73
N LEU A 167 4.29 11.16 -13.75
CA LEU A 167 5.07 11.36 -15.00
C LEU A 167 5.34 10.00 -15.67
N LEU A 168 5.87 9.02 -14.93
CA LEU A 168 6.09 7.67 -15.46
C LEU A 168 4.81 7.02 -15.99
N ALA A 169 3.68 7.22 -15.30
CA ALA A 169 2.40 6.62 -15.71
C ALA A 169 1.86 7.16 -17.05
N THR A 170 2.45 8.25 -17.59
CA THR A 170 2.10 8.86 -18.88
C THR A 170 3.07 8.52 -20.01
N GLU A 171 4.17 7.82 -19.73
CA GLU A 171 5.10 7.26 -20.73
C GLU A 171 4.58 5.98 -21.35
#